data_6d4092eccc7ae3b7814bcc3fddf4fe6d
#
_entry.id   6d4092eccc7ae3b7814bcc3fddf4fe6d
#
_cell.length_a   1.000
_cell.length_b   1.000
_cell.length_c   1.000
_cell.angle_alpha   90.00
_cell.angle_beta   90.00
_cell.angle_gamma   90.00
#
_symmetry.space_group_name_H-M   'P 1'
#
loop_
_entity.id
_entity.type
_entity.pdbx_description
1 polymer ?
#
loop_
_entity_poly.entity_id
_entity_poly.type
_entity_poly.pdbx_seq_one_letter_code
_entity_poly.pdbx_strand_id
1 'polypeptide(L)' 'MIFQSKYDLDDNRAVIRRLHRGDMACFEACYKFYYRGLCSFASRWVPVSTAEDIVQDAMLYIWENRDKLLEE' A
#
# COMPACT_ATOMS: atom_id res chain seq x y z
N MET A 1 -1.50 13.52 -16.54
CA MET A 1 -1.15 14.14 -15.25
C MET A 1 -0.29 13.20 -14.43
N ILE A 2 0.74 13.71 -13.84
CA ILE A 2 1.64 12.91 -13.05
C ILE A 2 1.24 13.03 -11.59
N PHE A 3 1.00 11.88 -10.95
CA PHE A 3 0.77 11.86 -9.53
C PHE A 3 2.08 12.19 -8.82
N GLN A 4 2.04 13.20 -7.96
CA GLN A 4 3.20 13.56 -7.17
C GLN A 4 2.90 13.39 -5.70
N SER A 5 3.70 12.58 -5.06
CA SER A 5 3.66 12.40 -3.63
C SER A 5 4.88 13.09 -3.03
N LYS A 6 4.77 13.57 -1.81
CA LYS A 6 5.96 14.07 -1.10
C LYS A 6 6.90 12.92 -0.72
N TYR A 7 6.46 11.69 -0.93
CA TYR A 7 7.28 10.50 -0.71
C TYR A 7 7.70 9.92 -2.04
N ASP A 8 8.95 9.48 -2.13
CA ASP A 8 9.43 8.77 -3.30
C ASP A 8 9.05 7.30 -3.14
N LEU A 9 7.90 6.94 -3.71
CA LEU A 9 7.38 5.58 -3.59
C LEU A 9 8.14 4.59 -4.46
N ASP A 10 9.02 5.06 -5.33
CA ASP A 10 9.89 4.18 -6.12
C ASP A 10 11.12 3.74 -5.33
N ASP A 11 11.44 4.45 -4.24
CA ASP A 11 12.53 4.05 -3.36
C ASP A 11 11.98 3.11 -2.28
N ASN A 12 11.97 1.83 -2.59
CA ASN A 12 11.38 0.81 -1.73
C ASN A 12 12.03 0.77 -0.34
N ARG A 13 13.34 0.97 -0.27
CA ARG A 13 14.03 0.93 1.02
C ARG A 13 13.59 2.07 1.92
N ALA A 14 13.48 3.27 1.35
CA ALA A 14 13.04 4.42 2.13
C ALA A 14 11.62 4.25 2.61
N VAL A 15 10.73 3.73 1.76
CA VAL A 15 9.34 3.48 2.12
C VAL A 15 9.27 2.47 3.26
N ILE A 16 10.00 1.36 3.15
CA ILE A 16 9.97 0.32 4.18
C ILE A 16 10.49 0.87 5.50
N ARG A 17 11.58 1.65 5.48
CA ARG A 17 12.10 2.24 6.71
C ARG A 17 11.09 3.17 7.37
N ARG A 18 10.35 3.96 6.58
CA ARG A 18 9.31 4.83 7.11
C ARG A 18 8.17 4.04 7.73
N LEU A 19 7.77 2.95 7.08
CA LEU A 19 6.74 2.08 7.62
C LEU A 19 7.19 1.42 8.91
N HIS A 20 8.46 1.00 8.99
CA HIS A 20 9.02 0.44 10.22
C HIS A 20 8.90 1.41 11.39
N ARG A 21 9.05 2.70 11.12
CA ARG A 21 8.95 3.73 12.16
C ARG A 21 7.51 4.11 12.50
N GLY A 22 6.53 3.51 11.81
CA GLY A 22 5.14 3.83 12.04
C GLY A 22 4.70 5.13 11.40
N ASP A 23 5.31 5.50 10.28
CA ASP A 23 4.96 6.72 9.54
C ASP A 23 3.63 6.52 8.84
N MET A 24 2.55 6.90 9.51
CA MET A 24 1.19 6.74 9.01
C MET A 24 0.97 7.53 7.72
N ALA A 25 1.58 8.71 7.61
CA ALA A 25 1.43 9.52 6.40
C ALA A 25 2.03 8.82 5.19
N CYS A 26 3.16 8.15 5.37
CA CYS A 26 3.77 7.37 4.30
C CYS A 26 2.88 6.19 3.93
N PHE A 27 2.31 5.50 4.92
CA PHE A 27 1.40 4.40 4.66
C PHE A 27 0.17 4.87 3.89
N GLU A 28 -0.41 6.01 4.26
CA GLU A 28 -1.54 6.57 3.54
C GLU A 28 -1.20 6.90 2.09
N ALA A 29 0.00 7.41 1.85
CA ALA A 29 0.45 7.69 0.48
C ALA A 29 0.54 6.40 -0.33
N CYS A 30 1.08 5.34 0.26
CA CYS A 30 1.12 4.03 -0.39
C CYS A 30 -0.28 3.50 -0.68
N TYR A 31 -1.16 3.61 0.29
CA TYR A 31 -2.53 3.16 0.17
C TYR A 31 -3.21 3.85 -1.02
N LYS A 32 -3.14 5.17 -1.07
CA LYS A 32 -3.77 5.94 -2.14
C LYS A 32 -3.17 5.64 -3.50
N PHE A 33 -1.87 5.39 -3.53
CA PHE A 33 -1.17 5.14 -4.78
C PHE A 33 -1.54 3.79 -5.37
N TYR A 34 -1.65 2.76 -4.54
CA TYR A 34 -1.82 1.39 -5.02
C TYR A 34 -3.25 0.88 -5.00
N TYR A 35 -4.13 1.50 -4.23
CA TYR A 35 -5.46 0.95 -3.96
C TYR A 35 -6.26 0.66 -5.23
N ARG A 36 -6.37 1.64 -6.12
CA ARG A 36 -7.20 1.48 -7.33
C ARG A 36 -6.66 0.37 -8.22
N GLY A 37 -5.35 0.34 -8.41
CA GLY A 37 -4.73 -0.69 -9.25
C GLY A 37 -4.92 -2.07 -8.69
N LEU A 38 -4.78 -2.21 -7.36
CA LEU A 38 -4.95 -3.51 -6.72
C LEU A 38 -6.40 -3.97 -6.80
N CYS A 39 -7.35 -3.07 -6.57
CA CYS A 39 -8.77 -3.41 -6.69
C CYS A 39 -9.13 -3.80 -8.12
N SER A 40 -8.63 -3.06 -9.10
CA SER A 40 -8.85 -3.36 -10.50
C SER A 40 -8.29 -4.73 -10.87
N PHE A 41 -7.10 -5.04 -10.37
CA PHE A 41 -6.47 -6.34 -10.61
C PHE A 41 -7.30 -7.47 -10.00
N ALA A 42 -7.67 -7.32 -8.74
CA ALA A 42 -8.43 -8.36 -8.03
C ALA A 42 -9.82 -8.57 -8.63
N SER A 43 -10.42 -7.52 -9.18
CA SER A 43 -11.78 -7.61 -9.73
C SER A 43 -11.86 -8.48 -10.99
N ARG A 44 -10.71 -8.90 -11.51
CA ARG A 44 -10.68 -9.87 -12.62
C ARG A 44 -11.19 -11.25 -12.17
N TRP A 45 -11.09 -11.55 -10.88
CA TRP A 45 -11.41 -12.89 -10.37
C TRP A 45 -12.59 -12.90 -9.41
N VAL A 46 -12.93 -11.76 -8.83
CA VAL A 46 -14.00 -11.66 -7.84
C VAL A 46 -14.80 -10.39 -8.08
N PRO A 47 -16.04 -10.31 -7.56
CA PRO A 47 -16.84 -9.08 -7.67
C PRO A 47 -16.11 -7.89 -7.06
N VAL A 48 -16.42 -6.69 -7.55
CA VAL A 48 -15.73 -5.46 -7.14
C VAL A 48 -15.77 -5.27 -5.62
N SER A 49 -16.93 -5.48 -5.01
CA SER A 49 -17.06 -5.29 -3.56
C SER A 49 -16.14 -6.26 -2.80
N THR A 50 -16.02 -7.48 -3.27
CA THR A 50 -15.12 -8.47 -2.66
C THR A 50 -13.66 -8.07 -2.88
N ALA A 51 -13.34 -7.56 -4.08
CA ALA A 51 -11.98 -7.10 -4.37
C ALA A 51 -11.58 -5.97 -3.42
N GLU A 52 -12.49 -5.03 -3.18
CA GLU A 52 -12.22 -3.93 -2.25
C GLU A 52 -11.94 -4.44 -0.84
N ASP A 53 -12.73 -5.40 -0.38
CA ASP A 53 -12.52 -5.98 0.96
C ASP A 53 -11.16 -6.68 1.05
N ILE A 54 -10.81 -7.44 0.01
CA ILE A 54 -9.51 -8.13 -0.03
C ILE A 54 -8.35 -7.14 0.05
N VAL A 55 -8.43 -6.07 -0.73
CA VAL A 55 -7.36 -5.07 -0.76
C VAL A 55 -7.26 -4.34 0.58
N GLN A 56 -8.41 -3.99 1.17
CA GLN A 56 -8.41 -3.33 2.48
C GLN A 56 -7.78 -4.22 3.54
N ASP A 57 -8.15 -5.51 3.55
CA ASP A 57 -7.58 -6.46 4.50
C ASP A 57 -6.08 -6.64 4.28
N ALA A 58 -5.65 -6.69 3.03
CA ALA A 58 -4.23 -6.81 2.71
C ALA A 58 -3.44 -5.59 3.19
N MET A 59 -3.97 -4.40 2.98
CA MET A 59 -3.30 -3.17 3.42
C MET A 59 -3.23 -3.11 4.94
N LEU A 60 -4.30 -3.50 5.63
CA LEU A 60 -4.30 -3.55 7.08
C LEU A 60 -3.26 -4.54 7.59
N TYR A 61 -3.18 -5.71 6.95
CA TYR A 61 -2.19 -6.71 7.30
C TYR A 61 -0.77 -6.15 7.17
N ILE A 62 -0.50 -5.43 6.09
CA ILE A 62 0.82 -4.81 5.89
C ILE A 62 1.12 -3.84 7.01
N TRP A 63 0.16 -3.00 7.37
CA TRP A 63 0.35 -2.03 8.44
C TRP A 63 0.62 -2.70 9.78
N GLU A 64 -0.18 -3.70 10.11
CA GLU A 64 -0.05 -4.41 11.39
C GLU A 64 1.26 -5.20 11.48
N ASN A 65 1.81 -5.60 10.34
CA ASN A 65 3.05 -6.38 10.30
C ASN A 65 4.21 -5.57 9.71
N ARG A 66 4.13 -4.24 9.77
CA ARG A 66 5.12 -3.38 9.14
C ARG A 66 6.53 -3.57 9.66
N ASP A 67 6.66 -3.98 10.91
CA ASP A 67 7.97 -4.24 11.52
C ASP A 67 8.65 -5.47 10.94
N LYS A 68 7.90 -6.31 10.23
CA LYS A 68 8.43 -7.53 9.60
C LYS A 68 8.79 -7.34 8.14
N LEU A 69 8.57 -6.15 7.59
CA LEU A 69 8.91 -5.87 6.20
C LEU A 69 10.42 -5.86 6.02
N LEU A 70 10.88 -6.46 4.93
CA LEU A 70 12.32 -6.58 4.65
C LEU A 70 12.84 -5.39 3.87
N GLU A 71 13.96 -4.84 4.32
CA GLU A 71 14.70 -3.81 3.60
C GLU A 71 15.68 -4.48 2.66
N GLU A 72 15.41 -4.39 1.37
CA GLU A 72 16.34 -4.95 0.39
C GLU A 72 16.75 -3.94 -0.65
#